data_11313e99742dd98b61909ea324a3910d
#
_entry.id   11313e99742dd98b61909ea324a3910d
#
_cell.length_a   1.000
_cell.length_b   1.000
_cell.length_c   1.000
_cell.angle_alpha   90.00
_cell.angle_beta   90.00
_cell.angle_gamma   90.00
#
_symmetry.space_group_name_H-M   'P 1'
#
loop_
_entity.id
_entity.type
_entity.pdbx_description
1 polymer ?
#
loop_
_entity_poly.entity_id
_entity_poly.type
_entity_poly.pdbx_seq_one_letter_code
_entity_poly.pdbx_strand_id
1 'polypeptide(L)'
;MGGYTGPARFFLALSMSLSTLNNALSGLQAATAKMQVTANNVANARTDGYQTQRVDVLERPGGAEARTPADTATARPVPPPPETAQVYRAPSDVDLAQEMVQMTANESFYLANVRALEAAHGMLGTLLDTEA
;
A
#
# COMPACT_ATOMS: atom_id res chain seq x y z
N MET A 1 24.88 -38.01 21.44
CA MET A 1 23.49 -37.61 21.20
C MET A 1 23.51 -36.53 20.12
N GLY A 2 23.54 -36.95 18.85
CA GLY A 2 23.54 -36.08 17.69
C GLY A 2 22.08 -35.81 17.27
N GLY A 3 21.60 -34.62 17.52
CA GLY A 3 20.24 -34.22 17.14
C GLY A 3 20.12 -34.13 15.62
N TYR A 4 19.30 -34.96 15.02
CA TYR A 4 18.79 -34.83 13.68
C TYR A 4 17.92 -33.56 13.54
N THR A 5 18.54 -32.40 13.34
CA THR A 5 17.85 -31.11 13.27
C THR A 5 17.89 -30.50 11.87
N GLY A 6 18.38 -31.23 10.85
CA GLY A 6 18.59 -30.70 9.50
C GLY A 6 17.31 -30.28 8.74
N PRO A 7 16.46 -31.21 8.29
CA PRO A 7 15.43 -30.84 7.31
C PRO A 7 14.29 -29.98 7.88
N ALA A 8 13.86 -30.22 9.13
CA ALA A 8 12.74 -29.50 9.71
C ALA A 8 13.05 -28.00 9.95
N ARG A 9 14.27 -27.67 10.36
CA ARG A 9 14.70 -26.27 10.55
C ARG A 9 14.84 -25.54 9.23
N PHE A 10 15.31 -26.23 8.19
CA PHE A 10 15.40 -25.66 6.84
C PHE A 10 14.02 -25.32 6.30
N PHE A 11 13.04 -26.23 6.36
CA PHE A 11 11.68 -25.97 5.92
C PHE A 11 11.01 -24.85 6.72
N LEU A 12 11.26 -24.76 8.02
CA LEU A 12 10.75 -23.66 8.84
C LEU A 12 11.37 -22.32 8.46
N ALA A 13 12.68 -22.24 8.26
CA ALA A 13 13.36 -21.03 7.84
C ALA A 13 12.91 -20.58 6.44
N LEU A 14 12.74 -21.53 5.51
CA LEU A 14 12.25 -21.26 4.16
C LEU A 14 10.81 -20.72 4.18
N SER A 15 9.92 -21.32 4.97
CA SER A 15 8.54 -20.85 5.09
C SER A 15 8.44 -19.46 5.73
N MET A 16 9.28 -19.17 6.73
CA MET A 16 9.37 -17.84 7.33
C MET A 16 9.89 -16.79 6.34
N SER A 17 10.91 -17.13 5.54
CA SER A 17 11.44 -16.24 4.51
C SER A 17 10.38 -15.91 3.44
N LEU A 18 9.65 -16.93 2.97
CA LEU A 18 8.58 -16.76 1.98
C LEU A 18 7.44 -15.88 2.52
N SER A 19 7.04 -16.06 3.79
CA SER A 19 6.01 -15.22 4.41
C SER A 19 6.49 -13.76 4.55
N THR A 20 7.75 -13.55 4.90
CA THR A 20 8.34 -12.20 4.99
C THR A 20 8.38 -11.53 3.62
N LEU A 21 8.73 -12.24 2.55
CA LEU A 21 8.71 -11.74 1.19
C LEU A 21 7.30 -11.33 0.76
N ASN A 22 6.30 -12.17 1.01
CA ASN A 22 4.91 -11.87 0.69
C ASN A 22 4.40 -10.64 1.46
N ASN A 23 4.72 -10.54 2.76
CA ASN A 23 4.34 -9.39 3.57
C ASN A 23 5.03 -8.10 3.08
N ALA A 24 6.31 -8.14 2.76
CA ALA A 24 7.02 -7.00 2.21
C ALA A 24 6.45 -6.56 0.85
N LEU A 25 6.15 -7.51 -0.03
CA LEU A 25 5.56 -7.23 -1.34
C LEU A 25 4.17 -6.59 -1.21
N SER A 26 3.30 -7.14 -0.35
CA SER A 26 1.99 -6.57 -0.09
C SER A 26 2.08 -5.18 0.54
N GLY A 27 3.05 -4.96 1.43
CA GLY A 27 3.36 -3.64 2.00
C GLY A 27 3.80 -2.63 0.93
N LEU A 28 4.62 -3.05 -0.04
CA LEU A 28 5.01 -2.21 -1.18
C LEU A 28 3.81 -1.85 -2.07
N GLN A 29 2.92 -2.80 -2.34
CA GLN A 29 1.69 -2.55 -3.10
C GLN A 29 0.77 -1.57 -2.38
N ALA A 30 0.59 -1.73 -1.07
CA ALA A 30 -0.20 -0.81 -0.25
C ALA A 30 0.42 0.60 -0.21
N ALA A 31 1.75 0.71 -0.08
CA ALA A 31 2.46 1.99 -0.12
C ALA A 31 2.28 2.68 -1.49
N THR A 32 2.41 1.93 -2.58
CA THR A 32 2.22 2.44 -3.94
C THR A 32 0.80 2.96 -4.15
N ALA A 33 -0.22 2.20 -3.71
CA ALA A 33 -1.61 2.64 -3.79
C ALA A 33 -1.87 3.93 -2.99
N LYS A 34 -1.31 4.05 -1.78
CA LYS A 34 -1.37 5.28 -0.98
C LYS A 34 -0.71 6.46 -1.68
N MET A 35 0.48 6.25 -2.26
CA MET A 35 1.21 7.30 -2.99
C MET A 35 0.42 7.77 -4.23
N GLN A 36 -0.21 6.86 -4.97
CA GLN A 36 -1.05 7.19 -6.12
C GLN A 36 -2.26 8.05 -5.72
N VAL A 37 -2.95 7.69 -4.64
CA VAL A 37 -4.10 8.46 -4.14
C VAL A 37 -3.66 9.83 -3.64
N THR A 38 -2.57 9.93 -2.87
CA THR A 38 -2.00 11.20 -2.43
C THR A 38 -1.60 12.08 -3.62
N ALA A 39 -0.96 11.50 -4.65
CA ALA A 39 -0.62 12.24 -5.87
C ALA A 39 -1.85 12.74 -6.63
N ASN A 40 -2.92 11.94 -6.72
CA ASN A 40 -4.20 12.36 -7.29
C ASN A 40 -4.84 13.50 -6.50
N ASN A 41 -4.84 13.44 -5.16
CA ASN A 41 -5.34 14.51 -4.32
C ASN A 41 -4.58 15.82 -4.57
N VAL A 42 -3.24 15.76 -4.57
CA VAL A 42 -2.38 16.92 -4.84
C VAL A 42 -2.65 17.50 -6.23
N ALA A 43 -2.75 16.65 -7.25
CA ALA A 43 -3.03 17.09 -8.63
C ALA A 43 -4.39 17.79 -8.74
N ASN A 44 -5.37 17.38 -7.94
CA ASN A 44 -6.73 17.92 -7.96
C ASN A 44 -7.03 18.93 -6.83
N ALA A 45 -6.02 19.39 -6.10
CA ALA A 45 -6.20 20.33 -4.98
C ALA A 45 -6.84 21.65 -5.39
N ARG A 46 -6.84 22.00 -6.68
CA ARG A 46 -7.49 23.21 -7.24
C ARG A 46 -8.65 22.89 -8.18
N THR A 47 -9.11 21.63 -8.21
CA THR A 47 -10.23 21.21 -9.04
C THR A 47 -11.53 21.36 -8.27
N ASP A 48 -12.40 22.26 -8.72
CA ASP A 48 -13.68 22.52 -8.08
C ASP A 48 -14.53 21.24 -7.98
N GLY A 49 -15.07 21.00 -6.78
CA GLY A 49 -15.90 19.83 -6.48
C GLY A 49 -15.12 18.53 -6.31
N TYR A 50 -13.79 18.57 -6.33
CA TYR A 50 -12.99 17.39 -6.03
C TYR A 50 -13.04 17.06 -4.53
N GLN A 51 -13.26 15.80 -4.21
CA GLN A 51 -13.25 15.27 -2.86
C GLN A 51 -12.00 14.43 -2.61
N THR A 52 -11.35 14.69 -1.49
CA THR A 52 -10.15 13.98 -1.08
C THR A 52 -10.39 12.47 -0.99
N GLN A 53 -9.56 11.70 -1.65
CA GLN A 53 -9.59 10.24 -1.59
C GLN A 53 -8.63 9.72 -0.50
N ARG A 54 -8.96 8.57 0.07
CA ARG A 54 -8.12 7.87 1.05
C ARG A 54 -8.02 6.39 0.69
N VAL A 55 -6.94 5.75 1.16
CA VAL A 55 -6.74 4.31 1.00
C VAL A 55 -6.80 3.67 2.37
N ASP A 56 -7.72 2.73 2.54
CA ASP A 56 -7.77 1.86 3.70
C ASP A 56 -6.92 0.62 3.44
N VAL A 57 -6.07 0.29 4.39
CA VAL A 57 -5.25 -0.92 4.35
C VAL A 57 -5.86 -1.94 5.28
N LEU A 58 -6.32 -3.05 4.72
CA LEU A 58 -6.84 -4.19 5.47
C LEU A 58 -5.74 -5.21 5.64
N GLU A 59 -5.46 -5.57 6.88
CA GLU A 59 -4.56 -6.68 7.20
C GLU A 59 -5.28 -8.00 6.96
N ARG A 60 -4.61 -8.90 6.22
CA ARG A 60 -5.10 -10.27 5.96
C ARG A 60 -4.00 -11.28 6.26
N PRO A 61 -4.36 -12.53 6.55
CA PRO A 61 -3.39 -13.61 6.59
C PRO A 61 -2.65 -13.69 5.24
N GLY A 62 -1.35 -13.40 5.23
CA GLY A 62 -0.52 -13.37 4.02
C GLY A 62 -0.20 -11.99 3.46
N GLY A 63 -0.62 -10.90 4.11
CA GLY A 63 -0.22 -9.53 3.75
C GLY A 63 -1.32 -8.48 3.91
N ALA A 64 -1.01 -7.27 3.45
CA ALA A 64 -1.91 -6.12 3.48
C ALA A 64 -2.60 -5.93 2.11
N GLU A 65 -3.89 -5.63 2.11
CA GLU A 65 -4.66 -5.28 0.91
C GLU A 65 -5.05 -3.80 1.00
N ALA A 66 -4.66 -3.02 0.00
CA ALA A 66 -5.06 -1.61 -0.10
C ALA A 66 -6.41 -1.50 -0.82
N ARG A 67 -7.36 -0.81 -0.21
CA ARG A 67 -8.66 -0.50 -0.82
C ARG A 67 -8.90 1.00 -0.83
N THR A 68 -9.38 1.50 -1.96
CA THR A 68 -9.93 2.85 -2.04
C THR A 68 -11.44 2.80 -1.80
N PRO A 69 -12.04 3.77 -1.08
CA PRO A 69 -13.49 3.85 -0.91
C PRO A 69 -14.25 3.92 -2.26
N ALA A 70 -13.60 4.34 -3.34
CA ALA A 70 -14.15 4.33 -4.69
C ALA A 70 -14.54 2.93 -5.18
N ASP A 71 -13.86 1.87 -4.70
CA ASP A 71 -14.18 0.48 -5.05
C ASP A 71 -15.48 -0.02 -4.37
N THR A 72 -15.97 0.71 -3.36
CA THR A 72 -17.22 0.41 -2.65
C THR A 72 -18.35 1.38 -2.99
N ALA A 73 -18.02 2.52 -3.63
CA ALA A 73 -19.03 3.47 -4.08
C ALA A 73 -19.64 2.97 -5.40
N THR A 74 -20.77 2.29 -5.33
CA THR A 74 -21.73 2.29 -6.44
C THR A 74 -22.04 3.76 -6.72
N ALA A 75 -21.39 4.33 -7.72
CA ALA A 75 -21.66 5.68 -8.19
C ALA A 75 -23.15 5.75 -8.55
N ARG A 76 -23.95 6.27 -7.63
CA ARG A 76 -25.34 6.60 -7.94
C ARG A 76 -25.30 7.69 -9.00
N PRO A 77 -25.87 7.47 -10.20
CA PRO A 77 -25.92 8.50 -11.22
C PRO A 77 -26.58 9.74 -10.65
N VAL A 78 -25.83 10.83 -10.50
CA VAL A 78 -26.42 12.13 -10.19
C VAL A 78 -27.00 12.63 -11.51
N PRO A 79 -28.33 12.88 -11.58
CA PRO A 79 -28.94 13.42 -12.78
C PRO A 79 -28.26 14.74 -13.16
N PRO A 80 -28.01 15.01 -14.46
CA PRO A 80 -27.41 16.26 -14.86
C PRO A 80 -28.26 17.43 -14.36
N PRO A 81 -27.64 18.51 -13.83
CA PRO A 81 -28.37 19.68 -13.38
C PRO A 81 -29.06 20.35 -14.59
N PRO A 82 -30.23 20.97 -14.39
CA PRO A 82 -30.91 21.71 -15.45
C PRO A 82 -29.98 22.81 -16.01
N GLU A 83 -29.95 22.99 -17.33
CA GLU A 83 -29.03 23.87 -18.08
C GLU A 83 -29.01 25.34 -17.63
N THR A 84 -29.95 25.76 -16.79
CA THR A 84 -30.08 27.15 -16.30
C THR A 84 -29.57 27.39 -14.88
N ALA A 85 -29.13 26.35 -14.16
CA ALA A 85 -28.56 26.52 -12.84
C ALA A 85 -27.07 26.80 -12.96
N GLN A 86 -26.62 27.99 -12.53
CA GLN A 86 -25.21 28.23 -12.22
C GLN A 86 -24.85 27.26 -11.07
N VAL A 87 -24.24 26.10 -11.42
CA VAL A 87 -23.84 25.12 -10.44
C VAL A 87 -22.65 25.70 -9.69
N TYR A 88 -22.91 26.21 -8.49
CA TYR A 88 -21.84 26.51 -7.54
C TYR A 88 -21.15 25.21 -7.20
N ARG A 89 -19.96 24.99 -7.75
CA ARG A 89 -19.08 23.88 -7.35
C ARG A 89 -18.27 24.35 -6.14
N ALA A 90 -18.40 23.63 -5.05
CA ALA A 90 -17.55 23.87 -3.89
C ALA A 90 -16.06 23.73 -4.30
N PRO A 91 -15.15 24.50 -3.71
CA PRO A 91 -13.72 24.29 -3.92
C PRO A 91 -13.31 22.87 -3.48
N SER A 92 -12.15 22.42 -3.94
CA SER A 92 -11.58 21.15 -3.48
C SER A 92 -11.41 21.15 -1.96
N ASP A 93 -11.67 20.00 -1.32
CA ASP A 93 -11.46 19.81 0.13
C ASP A 93 -10.05 19.27 0.46
N VAL A 94 -9.13 19.26 -0.52
CA VAL A 94 -7.76 18.77 -0.37
C VAL A 94 -6.91 19.73 0.46
N ASP A 95 -6.39 19.27 1.58
CA ASP A 95 -5.35 19.95 2.36
C ASP A 95 -3.96 19.55 1.86
N LEU A 96 -3.32 20.43 1.09
CA LEU A 96 -1.99 20.20 0.53
C LEU A 96 -0.92 19.92 1.60
N ALA A 97 -0.98 20.57 2.76
CA ALA A 97 -0.01 20.35 3.82
C ALA A 97 -0.15 18.92 4.38
N GLN A 98 -1.37 18.48 4.58
CA GLN A 98 -1.67 17.12 5.01
C GLN A 98 -1.23 16.09 3.96
N GLU A 99 -1.49 16.33 2.69
CA GLU A 99 -1.07 15.43 1.61
C GLU A 99 0.46 15.32 1.50
N MET A 100 1.20 16.40 1.70
CA MET A 100 2.67 16.37 1.72
C MET A 100 3.23 15.55 2.88
N VAL A 101 2.63 15.67 4.07
CA VAL A 101 2.97 14.83 5.23
C VAL A 101 2.68 13.36 4.93
N GLN A 102 1.52 13.05 4.34
CA GLN A 102 1.16 11.70 3.93
C GLN A 102 2.14 11.13 2.90
N MET A 103 2.59 11.94 1.93
CA MET A 103 3.56 11.52 0.92
C MET A 103 4.89 11.12 1.57
N THR A 104 5.42 11.93 2.47
CA THR A 104 6.67 11.62 3.20
C THR A 104 6.53 10.37 4.07
N ALA A 105 5.39 10.20 4.74
CA ALA A 105 5.11 9.00 5.53
C ALA A 105 5.02 7.74 4.64
N ASN A 106 4.34 7.84 3.50
CA ASN A 106 4.22 6.74 2.54
C ASN A 106 5.57 6.36 1.92
N GLU A 107 6.43 7.34 1.61
CA GLU A 107 7.79 7.10 1.15
C GLU A 107 8.61 6.34 2.20
N SER A 108 8.55 6.77 3.45
CA SER A 108 9.24 6.09 4.56
C SER A 108 8.75 4.65 4.73
N PHE A 109 7.44 4.43 4.60
CA PHE A 109 6.84 3.11 4.67
C PHE A 109 7.27 2.24 3.48
N TYR A 110 7.32 2.79 2.26
CA TYR A 110 7.82 2.10 1.08
C TYR A 110 9.27 1.65 1.27
N LEU A 111 10.16 2.55 1.69
CA LEU A 111 11.57 2.25 1.93
C LEU A 111 11.77 1.20 3.02
N ALA A 112 10.96 1.19 4.08
CA ALA A 112 11.00 0.15 5.10
C ALA A 112 10.68 -1.24 4.54
N ASN A 113 9.68 -1.34 3.66
CA ASN A 113 9.32 -2.60 3.00
C ASN A 113 10.38 -3.06 1.99
N VAL A 114 11.04 -2.13 1.26
CA VAL A 114 12.19 -2.46 0.39
C VAL A 114 13.32 -3.08 1.22
N ARG A 115 13.69 -2.48 2.35
CA ARG A 115 14.73 -3.03 3.24
C ARG A 115 14.34 -4.39 3.80
N ALA A 116 13.07 -4.60 4.14
CA ALA A 116 12.58 -5.90 4.58
C ALA A 116 12.71 -6.97 3.48
N LEU A 117 12.42 -6.59 2.23
CA LEU A 117 12.57 -7.45 1.06
C LEU A 117 14.04 -7.82 0.82
N GLU A 118 14.95 -6.85 0.88
CA GLU A 118 16.40 -7.05 0.75
C GLU A 118 16.94 -7.99 1.84
N ALA A 119 16.53 -7.78 3.10
CA ALA A 119 16.91 -8.65 4.21
C ALA A 119 16.41 -10.08 4.03
N ALA A 120 15.16 -10.27 3.59
CA ALA A 120 14.58 -11.58 3.33
C ALA A 120 15.31 -12.30 2.17
N HIS A 121 15.68 -11.56 1.11
CA HIS A 121 16.46 -12.08 0.00
C HIS A 121 17.88 -12.52 0.44
N GLY A 122 18.54 -11.71 1.28
CA GLY A 122 19.84 -12.06 1.86
C GLY A 122 19.78 -13.32 2.72
N MET A 123 18.72 -13.50 3.52
CA MET A 123 18.51 -14.72 4.30
C MET A 123 18.33 -15.97 3.43
N LEU A 124 17.59 -15.85 2.31
CA LEU A 124 17.45 -16.95 1.36
C LEU A 124 18.79 -17.33 0.73
N GLY A 125 19.62 -16.35 0.36
CA GLY A 125 20.96 -16.58 -0.17
C GLY A 125 21.85 -17.36 0.80
N THR A 126 21.86 -16.95 2.08
CA THR A 126 22.68 -17.67 3.11
C THR A 126 22.14 -19.08 3.41
N LEU A 127 20.83 -19.31 3.34
CA LEU A 127 20.25 -20.65 3.49
C LEU A 127 20.68 -21.57 2.36
N LEU A 128 20.68 -21.10 1.12
CA LEU A 128 21.10 -21.87 -0.05
C LEU A 128 22.61 -22.20 -0.02
N ASP A 129 23.42 -21.23 0.43
CA ASP A 129 24.87 -21.39 0.52
C ASP A 129 25.30 -22.34 1.67
N THR A 130 24.44 -22.54 2.67
CA THR A 130 24.70 -23.44 3.80
C THR A 130 24.42 -24.91 3.45
N GLU A 131 23.59 -25.18 2.43
CA GLU A 131 23.23 -26.53 1.97
C GLU A 131 24.12 -27.02 0.81
N ALA A 132 24.92 -26.13 0.20
CA ALA A 132 25.87 -26.47 -0.87
C ALA A 132 27.23 -26.83 -0.31
#